data_835bcad59e6e410c3a6fec70bafb2c37
#
_entry.id   835bcad59e6e410c3a6fec70bafb2c37
#
_cell.length_a   1.000
_cell.length_b   1.000
_cell.length_c   1.000
_cell.angle_alpha   90.00
_cell.angle_beta   90.00
_cell.angle_gamma   90.00
#
_symmetry.space_group_name_H-M   'P 1'
#
loop_
_entity.id
_entity.type
_entity.pdbx_description
1 polymer ?
#
loop_
_entity_poly.entity_id
_entity_poly.type
_entity_poly.pdbx_seq_one_letter_code
_entity_poly.pdbx_strand_id
1 'polypeptide(L)'
;MRDHVVIAPDKFRGSLTAADVAARVAAGLGDVPTLRIPVADGGDGTVDAVVACGFTRVEVEVTGPVGDPVRASYAARDGVAVVELAEASGLRRLPGGPAPLTATSYGTGELIAHAVRHGARKVVLGLGGSACTDGGAGMLQALGARLLDENGEELPPGGAALRRLATVDISAFSAGHAHGHEHEHGQAEGQADGHGHGHGHGHSGRGLADVEFVVASDVDNPLLGPHGAAAVYSPQKGAGPEDVAVLEAGLARLAAVAAHTHGAVGAVEHDGVVRAIGVAGRPGAGAAGGVGFAALAFLHAEISPGIEYLLGLLEFDRHVEGARLVITGEGALDEQSLRGKAPLGVAAAAAKHGVPVVAVCGRRSISDEELRSAGISQAYALTDLEPDVEKCMAEPGPLLERLAALIASDHLSPFAGRHDDANGGSA
;
A
#
# COMPACT_ATOMS: atom_id res chain seq x y z
N MET A 1 7.02 -29.97 -17.57
CA MET A 1 6.66 -30.57 -16.25
C MET A 1 6.44 -29.43 -15.26
N ARG A 2 5.45 -29.53 -14.40
CA ARG A 2 5.23 -28.54 -13.34
C ARG A 2 6.19 -28.86 -12.20
N ASP A 3 7.21 -28.04 -11.98
CA ASP A 3 8.38 -28.45 -11.20
C ASP A 3 8.58 -27.68 -9.89
N HIS A 4 7.80 -26.62 -9.63
CA HIS A 4 7.98 -25.79 -8.43
C HIS A 4 6.66 -25.39 -7.77
N VAL A 5 6.75 -24.90 -6.53
CA VAL A 5 5.66 -24.30 -5.76
C VAL A 5 5.90 -22.81 -5.65
N VAL A 6 4.88 -21.99 -5.97
CA VAL A 6 4.92 -20.56 -5.73
C VAL A 6 4.33 -20.28 -4.35
N ILE A 7 5.06 -19.51 -3.53
CA ILE A 7 4.67 -19.11 -2.17
C ILE A 7 4.46 -17.61 -2.17
N ALA A 8 3.19 -17.18 -2.14
CA ALA A 8 2.76 -15.80 -2.30
C ALA A 8 1.83 -15.34 -1.16
N PRO A 9 2.30 -15.31 0.08
CA PRO A 9 1.52 -14.87 1.23
C PRO A 9 1.58 -13.34 1.39
N ASP A 10 0.57 -12.79 2.04
CA ASP A 10 0.66 -11.51 2.75
C ASP A 10 1.22 -11.73 4.17
N LYS A 11 1.49 -10.64 4.87
CA LYS A 11 1.99 -10.64 6.25
C LYS A 11 0.97 -11.24 7.23
N PHE A 12 1.47 -11.83 8.30
CA PHE A 12 0.68 -12.14 9.49
C PHE A 12 0.77 -10.95 10.44
N ARG A 13 -0.25 -10.10 10.38
CA ARG A 13 -0.26 -8.82 11.09
C ARG A 13 0.07 -8.97 12.56
N GLY A 14 1.09 -8.24 13.02
CA GLY A 14 1.55 -8.24 14.41
C GLY A 14 2.51 -9.38 14.77
N SER A 15 2.86 -10.28 13.81
CA SER A 15 3.77 -11.39 14.09
C SER A 15 4.85 -11.61 13.03
N LEU A 16 4.53 -11.77 11.75
CA LEU A 16 5.50 -12.03 10.68
C LEU A 16 5.29 -11.13 9.48
N THR A 17 6.39 -10.71 8.83
CA THR A 17 6.34 -10.09 7.51
C THR A 17 5.92 -11.11 6.44
N ALA A 18 5.46 -10.66 5.29
CA ALA A 18 5.12 -11.54 4.17
C ALA A 18 6.33 -12.39 3.72
N ALA A 19 7.53 -11.81 3.75
CA ALA A 19 8.77 -12.50 3.43
C ALA A 19 9.11 -13.60 4.46
N ASP A 20 8.89 -13.34 5.76
CA ASP A 20 9.10 -14.34 6.82
C ASP A 20 8.10 -15.48 6.69
N VAL A 21 6.82 -15.18 6.43
CA VAL A 21 5.80 -16.22 6.17
C VAL A 21 6.24 -17.10 5.01
N ALA A 22 6.64 -16.49 3.87
CA ALA A 22 7.11 -17.23 2.70
C ALA A 22 8.34 -18.09 3.01
N ALA A 23 9.29 -17.58 3.80
CA ALA A 23 10.48 -18.32 4.20
C ALA A 23 10.16 -19.53 5.10
N ARG A 24 9.24 -19.37 6.07
CA ARG A 24 8.82 -20.45 6.96
C ARG A 24 8.04 -21.54 6.22
N VAL A 25 7.14 -21.14 5.31
CA VAL A 25 6.44 -22.09 4.44
C VAL A 25 7.43 -22.87 3.57
N ALA A 26 8.40 -22.18 2.93
CA ALA A 26 9.41 -22.85 2.14
C ALA A 26 10.25 -23.85 2.97
N ALA A 27 10.64 -23.50 4.19
CA ALA A 27 11.38 -24.38 5.09
C ALA A 27 10.58 -25.66 5.40
N GLY A 28 9.27 -25.54 5.67
CA GLY A 28 8.41 -26.68 5.98
C GLY A 28 8.10 -27.59 4.79
N LEU A 29 8.24 -27.10 3.54
CA LEU A 29 8.10 -27.92 2.32
C LEU A 29 9.32 -28.81 2.05
N GLY A 30 10.43 -28.62 2.76
CA GLY A 30 11.66 -29.41 2.59
C GLY A 30 12.33 -29.19 1.23
N ASP A 31 12.69 -30.28 0.54
CA ASP A 31 13.45 -30.25 -0.72
C ASP A 31 12.60 -29.88 -1.96
N VAL A 32 11.33 -29.49 -1.78
CA VAL A 32 10.48 -29.08 -2.89
C VAL A 32 11.01 -27.76 -3.49
N PRO A 33 11.25 -27.67 -4.80
CA PRO A 33 11.62 -26.41 -5.42
C PRO A 33 10.56 -25.34 -5.18
N THR A 34 10.95 -24.19 -4.59
CA THR A 34 10.02 -23.12 -4.26
C THR A 34 10.45 -21.79 -4.85
N LEU A 35 9.47 -20.97 -5.25
CA LEU A 35 9.65 -19.58 -5.61
C LEU A 35 8.84 -18.72 -4.62
N ARG A 36 9.51 -17.82 -3.92
CA ARG A 36 8.90 -16.94 -2.92
C ARG A 36 8.59 -15.59 -3.52
N ILE A 37 7.32 -15.23 -3.55
CA ILE A 37 6.81 -13.95 -4.06
C ILE A 37 5.88 -13.38 -2.99
N PRO A 38 6.41 -12.88 -1.86
CA PRO A 38 5.57 -12.24 -0.87
C PRO A 38 4.80 -11.08 -1.50
N VAL A 39 3.54 -10.95 -1.13
CA VAL A 39 2.61 -9.98 -1.72
C VAL A 39 2.06 -9.02 -0.66
N ALA A 40 1.38 -7.99 -1.10
CA ALA A 40 0.61 -7.06 -0.29
C ALA A 40 -0.56 -6.50 -1.12
N ASP A 41 -1.49 -5.83 -0.46
CA ASP A 41 -2.70 -5.25 -1.07
C ASP A 41 -2.61 -3.72 -1.29
N GLY A 42 -1.40 -3.14 -1.31
CA GLY A 42 -1.20 -1.68 -1.34
C GLY A 42 -1.25 -1.04 0.05
N GLY A 43 -1.41 -1.84 1.08
CA GLY A 43 -1.36 -1.40 2.48
C GLY A 43 0.02 -1.49 3.09
N ASP A 44 0.02 -1.51 4.43
CA ASP A 44 1.21 -1.67 5.27
C ASP A 44 1.99 -2.95 4.92
N GLY A 45 3.31 -2.84 4.73
CA GLY A 45 4.20 -3.94 4.31
C GLY A 45 4.38 -4.10 2.79
N THR A 46 3.82 -3.21 1.99
CA THR A 46 3.98 -3.22 0.53
C THR A 46 5.45 -3.03 0.12
N VAL A 47 6.15 -2.08 0.76
CA VAL A 47 7.59 -1.85 0.53
C VAL A 47 8.40 -3.11 0.84
N ASP A 48 8.13 -3.76 1.98
CA ASP A 48 8.82 -5.00 2.37
C ASP A 48 8.61 -6.12 1.35
N ALA A 49 7.37 -6.29 0.86
CA ALA A 49 7.02 -7.32 -0.11
C ALA A 49 7.77 -7.13 -1.43
N VAL A 50 7.78 -5.93 -2.00
CA VAL A 50 8.48 -5.69 -3.28
C VAL A 50 10.01 -5.73 -3.12
N VAL A 51 10.56 -5.31 -1.97
CA VAL A 51 12.00 -5.44 -1.66
C VAL A 51 12.41 -6.91 -1.64
N ALA A 52 11.61 -7.78 -1.03
CA ALA A 52 11.87 -9.22 -1.04
C ALA A 52 11.81 -9.84 -2.46
N CYS A 53 11.17 -9.15 -3.41
CA CYS A 53 11.09 -9.51 -4.83
C CYS A 53 12.10 -8.75 -5.71
N GLY A 54 13.16 -8.17 -5.11
CA GLY A 54 14.30 -7.62 -5.86
C GLY A 54 14.24 -6.11 -6.14
N PHE A 55 13.34 -5.36 -5.50
CA PHE A 55 13.44 -3.90 -5.45
C PHE A 55 14.52 -3.49 -4.42
N THR A 56 15.15 -2.36 -4.67
CA THR A 56 16.12 -1.77 -3.74
C THR A 56 15.38 -0.89 -2.75
N ARG A 57 15.62 -1.12 -1.45
CA ARG A 57 15.13 -0.21 -0.39
C ARG A 57 15.96 1.07 -0.37
N VAL A 58 15.30 2.20 -0.33
CA VAL A 58 15.90 3.52 -0.17
C VAL A 58 15.38 4.15 1.11
N GLU A 59 16.26 4.38 2.07
CA GLU A 59 15.91 5.02 3.35
C GLU A 59 16.09 6.53 3.26
N VAL A 60 15.15 7.28 3.81
CA VAL A 60 15.13 8.75 3.80
C VAL A 60 14.65 9.23 5.17
N GLU A 61 15.25 10.28 5.70
CA GLU A 61 14.70 11.00 6.83
C GLU A 61 13.67 12.02 6.32
N VAL A 62 12.45 11.93 6.82
CA VAL A 62 11.29 12.71 6.39
C VAL A 62 10.46 13.15 7.58
N THR A 63 9.52 14.04 7.35
CA THR A 63 8.56 14.52 8.36
C THR A 63 7.54 13.44 8.71
N GLY A 64 7.43 13.13 9.98
CA GLY A 64 6.41 12.24 10.52
C GLY A 64 5.02 12.87 10.55
N PRO A 65 3.99 12.11 10.97
CA PRO A 65 2.61 12.56 10.89
C PRO A 65 2.27 13.78 11.77
N VAL A 66 3.08 14.11 12.77
CA VAL A 66 2.90 15.27 13.65
C VAL A 66 4.08 16.25 13.63
N GLY A 67 4.94 16.14 12.61
CA GLY A 67 6.04 17.09 12.38
C GLY A 67 7.41 16.62 12.87
N ASP A 68 7.50 15.58 13.69
CA ASP A 68 8.78 15.04 14.12
C ASP A 68 9.50 14.30 12.97
N PRO A 69 10.84 14.35 12.90
CA PRO A 69 11.57 13.61 11.88
C PRO A 69 11.46 12.11 12.10
N VAL A 70 11.23 11.36 11.03
CA VAL A 70 11.17 9.90 11.05
C VAL A 70 12.02 9.32 9.92
N ARG A 71 12.68 8.19 10.18
CA ARG A 71 13.29 7.41 9.12
C ARG A 71 12.24 6.56 8.45
N ALA A 72 12.03 6.78 7.17
CA ALA A 72 11.08 6.08 6.33
C ALA A 72 11.78 5.50 5.10
N SER A 73 11.13 4.60 4.38
CA SER A 73 11.70 4.00 3.18
C SER A 73 10.68 3.91 2.05
N TYR A 74 11.21 3.86 0.83
CA TYR A 74 10.48 3.41 -0.35
C TYR A 74 11.30 2.36 -1.10
N ALA A 75 10.68 1.65 -2.03
CA ALA A 75 11.38 0.67 -2.85
C ALA A 75 11.51 1.17 -4.29
N ALA A 76 12.66 0.91 -4.94
CA ALA A 76 12.94 1.39 -6.30
C ALA A 76 13.53 0.28 -7.18
N ARG A 77 13.07 0.21 -8.44
CA ARG A 77 13.61 -0.65 -9.49
C ARG A 77 13.25 -0.09 -10.86
N ASP A 78 14.22 0.04 -11.77
CA ASP A 78 14.05 0.37 -13.20
C ASP A 78 13.22 1.65 -13.47
N GLY A 79 13.35 2.66 -12.59
CA GLY A 79 12.61 3.92 -12.72
C GLY A 79 11.18 3.85 -12.15
N VAL A 80 10.82 2.76 -11.48
CA VAL A 80 9.59 2.63 -10.69
C VAL A 80 9.92 2.80 -9.22
N ALA A 81 9.18 3.65 -8.52
CA ALA A 81 9.24 3.78 -7.06
C ALA A 81 7.92 3.30 -6.45
N VAL A 82 8.00 2.45 -5.45
CA VAL A 82 6.85 2.02 -4.63
C VAL A 82 6.94 2.73 -3.29
N VAL A 83 6.02 3.64 -3.04
CA VAL A 83 5.94 4.45 -1.83
C VAL A 83 4.74 3.99 -1.01
N GLU A 84 4.98 3.62 0.23
CA GLU A 84 3.95 3.27 1.20
C GLU A 84 3.72 4.47 2.14
N LEU A 85 2.50 4.99 2.16
CA LEU A 85 2.16 6.14 2.99
C LEU A 85 2.46 5.87 4.48
N ALA A 86 2.20 4.66 4.95
CA ALA A 86 2.39 4.28 6.35
C ALA A 86 3.86 4.35 6.81
N GLU A 87 4.83 4.33 5.89
CA GLU A 87 6.24 4.49 6.21
C GLU A 87 6.56 5.87 6.82
N ALA A 88 5.94 6.94 6.31
CA ALA A 88 6.14 8.31 6.78
C ALA A 88 4.95 8.84 7.59
N SER A 89 3.72 8.62 7.11
CA SER A 89 2.50 9.26 7.61
C SER A 89 1.52 8.25 8.24
N GLY A 90 2.03 7.12 8.74
CA GLY A 90 1.24 6.03 9.29
C GLY A 90 0.88 6.17 10.77
N LEU A 91 -0.19 5.46 11.20
CA LEU A 91 -0.63 5.40 12.60
C LEU A 91 0.49 4.92 13.55
N ARG A 92 1.36 4.02 13.10
CA ARG A 92 2.48 3.51 13.89
C ARG A 92 3.62 4.51 14.09
N ARG A 93 3.58 5.63 13.36
CA ARG A 93 4.57 6.73 13.45
C ARG A 93 4.15 7.83 14.42
N LEU A 94 2.98 7.73 15.04
CA LEU A 94 2.49 8.70 16.03
C LEU A 94 3.21 8.50 17.37
N PRO A 95 3.98 9.48 17.87
CA PRO A 95 4.77 9.31 19.09
C PRO A 95 3.94 9.42 20.37
N GLY A 96 2.83 10.17 20.33
CA GLY A 96 2.05 10.53 21.52
C GLY A 96 0.59 10.08 21.49
N GLY A 97 0.20 9.19 20.58
CA GLY A 97 -1.18 8.75 20.39
C GLY A 97 -1.92 9.47 19.25
N PRO A 98 -3.24 9.29 19.12
CA PRO A 98 -4.02 9.83 18.01
C PRO A 98 -3.96 11.34 17.86
N ALA A 99 -3.85 11.81 16.61
CA ALA A 99 -3.81 13.23 16.26
C ALA A 99 -4.72 13.53 15.03
N PRO A 100 -6.02 13.22 15.09
CA PRO A 100 -6.89 13.20 13.90
C PRO A 100 -7.00 14.54 13.18
N LEU A 101 -6.91 15.67 13.87
CA LEU A 101 -7.08 17.01 13.31
C LEU A 101 -5.80 17.58 12.70
N THR A 102 -4.63 17.15 13.19
CA THR A 102 -3.33 17.75 12.89
C THR A 102 -2.36 16.83 12.16
N ALA A 103 -2.62 15.53 12.15
CA ALA A 103 -1.77 14.59 11.42
C ALA A 103 -1.73 14.91 9.91
N THR A 104 -0.54 14.82 9.33
CA THR A 104 -0.25 15.24 7.96
C THR A 104 0.31 14.13 7.09
N SER A 105 0.08 14.22 5.80
CA SER A 105 0.68 13.39 4.76
C SER A 105 2.00 13.96 4.21
N TYR A 106 2.60 14.98 4.84
CA TYR A 106 3.75 15.72 4.33
C TYR A 106 4.95 14.81 4.03
N GLY A 107 5.34 13.93 4.96
CA GLY A 107 6.47 13.03 4.76
C GLY A 107 6.28 12.03 3.62
N THR A 108 5.02 11.66 3.31
CA THR A 108 4.72 10.86 2.11
C THR A 108 5.08 11.64 0.84
N GLY A 109 4.78 12.94 0.79
CA GLY A 109 5.18 13.81 -0.31
C GLY A 109 6.71 13.95 -0.43
N GLU A 110 7.43 14.02 0.72
CA GLU A 110 8.90 14.05 0.72
C GLU A 110 9.51 12.76 0.16
N LEU A 111 8.95 11.58 0.49
CA LEU A 111 9.37 10.30 -0.11
C LEU A 111 9.17 10.32 -1.63
N ILE A 112 8.02 10.79 -2.11
CA ILE A 112 7.72 10.92 -3.54
C ILE A 112 8.72 11.89 -4.20
N ALA A 113 8.92 13.07 -3.62
CA ALA A 113 9.85 14.07 -4.13
C ALA A 113 11.28 13.52 -4.20
N HIS A 114 11.70 12.77 -3.18
CA HIS A 114 13.01 12.10 -3.18
C HIS A 114 13.10 11.08 -4.30
N ALA A 115 12.12 10.21 -4.47
CA ALA A 115 12.10 9.19 -5.52
C ALA A 115 12.16 9.81 -6.93
N VAL A 116 11.40 10.88 -7.18
CA VAL A 116 11.39 11.60 -8.47
C VAL A 116 12.73 12.25 -8.75
N ARG A 117 13.34 12.93 -7.77
CA ARG A 117 14.70 13.50 -7.90
C ARG A 117 15.75 12.44 -8.20
N HIS A 118 15.55 11.19 -7.75
CA HIS A 118 16.44 10.05 -8.01
C HIS A 118 16.04 9.23 -9.23
N GLY A 119 15.21 9.80 -10.13
CA GLY A 119 14.96 9.26 -11.45
C GLY A 119 13.74 8.35 -11.57
N ALA A 120 12.85 8.31 -10.59
CA ALA A 120 11.56 7.64 -10.73
C ALA A 120 10.74 8.31 -11.84
N ARG A 121 10.21 7.49 -12.75
CA ARG A 121 9.32 7.87 -13.84
C ARG A 121 7.88 7.41 -13.57
N LYS A 122 7.74 6.47 -12.66
CA LYS A 122 6.49 5.93 -12.19
C LYS A 122 6.54 5.80 -10.68
N VAL A 123 5.51 6.31 -10.01
CA VAL A 123 5.32 6.19 -8.57
C VAL A 123 4.06 5.37 -8.31
N VAL A 124 4.23 4.27 -7.60
CA VAL A 124 3.13 3.44 -7.09
C VAL A 124 2.93 3.79 -5.63
N LEU A 125 1.75 4.31 -5.30
CA LEU A 125 1.43 4.80 -3.97
C LEU A 125 0.47 3.84 -3.26
N GLY A 126 0.95 3.20 -2.21
CA GLY A 126 0.17 2.40 -1.29
C GLY A 126 -0.41 3.26 -0.16
N LEU A 127 -1.72 3.18 0.08
CA LEU A 127 -2.45 4.11 0.95
C LEU A 127 -2.91 3.52 2.30
N GLY A 128 -2.62 2.26 2.59
CA GLY A 128 -3.01 1.64 3.85
C GLY A 128 -2.33 2.24 5.08
N GLY A 129 -2.95 2.09 6.26
CA GLY A 129 -2.34 2.41 7.56
C GLY A 129 -2.16 3.89 7.89
N SER A 130 -2.80 4.83 7.18
CA SER A 130 -2.65 6.27 7.34
C SER A 130 -3.07 6.81 8.71
N ALA A 131 -2.31 7.80 9.26
CA ALA A 131 -2.67 8.58 10.43
C ALA A 131 -3.46 9.85 10.09
N CYS A 132 -3.21 10.42 8.91
CA CYS A 132 -3.75 11.70 8.48
C CYS A 132 -5.19 11.62 7.94
N THR A 133 -5.92 12.72 8.03
CA THR A 133 -7.19 12.99 7.32
C THR A 133 -7.13 14.42 6.78
N ASP A 134 -6.06 14.72 6.05
CA ASP A 134 -5.71 16.05 5.55
C ASP A 134 -6.01 16.23 4.05
N GLY A 135 -6.75 15.29 3.43
CA GLY A 135 -7.04 15.36 2.01
C GLY A 135 -5.83 15.25 1.09
N GLY A 136 -4.68 14.83 1.62
CA GLY A 136 -3.40 14.83 0.91
C GLY A 136 -2.74 16.20 0.82
N ALA A 137 -3.22 17.18 1.59
CA ALA A 137 -2.68 18.55 1.59
C ALA A 137 -1.18 18.58 1.90
N GLY A 138 -0.76 17.89 2.96
CA GLY A 138 0.66 17.80 3.30
C GLY A 138 1.50 17.19 2.18
N MET A 139 1.01 16.11 1.56
CA MET A 139 1.69 15.49 0.41
C MET A 139 1.89 16.50 -0.72
N LEU A 140 0.85 17.25 -1.07
CA LEU A 140 0.94 18.28 -2.12
C LEU A 140 1.91 19.39 -1.74
N GLN A 141 1.90 19.87 -0.47
CA GLN A 141 2.84 20.88 0.03
C GLN A 141 4.30 20.42 -0.09
N ALA A 142 4.60 19.18 0.32
CA ALA A 142 5.95 18.62 0.18
C ALA A 142 6.40 18.47 -1.29
N LEU A 143 5.45 18.35 -2.21
CA LEU A 143 5.69 18.34 -3.66
C LEU A 143 5.81 19.74 -4.26
N GLY A 144 5.66 20.81 -3.45
CA GLY A 144 5.82 22.20 -3.87
C GLY A 144 4.51 22.96 -4.12
N ALA A 145 3.35 22.36 -3.85
CA ALA A 145 2.10 23.11 -3.88
C ALA A 145 1.99 24.08 -2.71
N ARG A 146 1.35 25.23 -2.95
CA ARG A 146 1.04 26.19 -1.89
C ARG A 146 -0.46 26.17 -1.61
N LEU A 147 -0.82 25.87 -0.38
CA LEU A 147 -2.19 25.89 0.11
C LEU A 147 -2.38 27.16 0.96
N LEU A 148 -3.12 28.11 0.42
CA LEU A 148 -3.20 29.46 0.97
C LEU A 148 -4.60 29.75 1.52
N ASP A 149 -4.64 30.51 2.61
CA ASP A 149 -5.86 31.10 3.14
C ASP A 149 -6.26 32.41 2.40
N GLU A 150 -7.30 33.08 2.86
CA GLU A 150 -7.83 34.33 2.26
C GLU A 150 -6.81 35.48 2.31
N ASN A 151 -5.85 35.46 3.24
CA ASN A 151 -4.80 36.46 3.38
C ASN A 151 -3.56 36.13 2.53
N GLY A 152 -3.55 34.97 1.85
CA GLY A 152 -2.38 34.48 1.10
C GLY A 152 -1.31 33.84 1.98
N GLU A 153 -1.64 33.50 3.23
CA GLU A 153 -0.76 32.78 4.15
C GLU A 153 -0.90 31.27 3.98
N GLU A 154 0.23 30.55 4.13
CA GLU A 154 0.21 29.09 4.01
C GLU A 154 -0.53 28.44 5.17
N LEU A 155 -1.30 27.41 4.86
CA LEU A 155 -2.02 26.66 5.86
C LEU A 155 -1.05 25.78 6.69
N PRO A 156 -1.27 25.72 8.01
CA PRO A 156 -0.55 24.76 8.85
C PRO A 156 -0.98 23.31 8.53
N PRO A 157 -0.18 22.31 8.96
CA PRO A 157 -0.49 20.90 8.75
C PRO A 157 -1.85 20.46 9.31
N GLY A 158 -2.40 19.41 8.70
CA GLY A 158 -3.58 18.69 9.18
C GLY A 158 -4.90 19.12 8.57
N GLY A 159 -5.87 18.20 8.64
CA GLY A 159 -7.17 18.36 7.99
C GLY A 159 -8.03 19.49 8.54
N ALA A 160 -7.90 19.82 9.82
CA ALA A 160 -8.65 20.90 10.42
C ALA A 160 -8.33 22.29 9.82
N ALA A 161 -7.11 22.48 9.32
CA ALA A 161 -6.67 23.73 8.71
C ALA A 161 -7.35 23.98 7.36
N LEU A 162 -7.77 22.95 6.65
CA LEU A 162 -8.38 23.03 5.31
C LEU A 162 -9.66 23.87 5.27
N ARG A 163 -10.34 24.05 6.39
CA ARG A 163 -11.54 24.92 6.46
C ARG A 163 -11.24 26.38 6.09
N ARG A 164 -9.98 26.81 6.20
CA ARG A 164 -9.52 28.16 5.84
C ARG A 164 -8.95 28.25 4.41
N LEU A 165 -8.89 27.12 3.69
CA LEU A 165 -8.30 27.07 2.36
C LEU A 165 -9.04 28.01 1.39
N ALA A 166 -8.30 28.91 0.75
CA ALA A 166 -8.81 29.79 -0.31
C ALA A 166 -8.25 29.43 -1.68
N THR A 167 -6.97 29.04 -1.75
CA THR A 167 -6.29 28.76 -3.02
C THR A 167 -5.36 27.55 -2.89
N VAL A 168 -5.32 26.72 -3.95
CA VAL A 168 -4.28 25.71 -4.17
C VAL A 168 -3.48 26.12 -5.39
N ASP A 169 -2.20 26.43 -5.20
CA ASP A 169 -1.28 26.76 -6.30
C ASP A 169 -0.32 25.58 -6.53
N ILE A 170 -0.39 24.99 -7.70
CA ILE A 170 0.44 23.87 -8.15
C ILE A 170 1.40 24.25 -9.27
N SER A 171 1.68 25.53 -9.45
CA SER A 171 2.57 26.01 -10.52
C SER A 171 3.95 25.40 -10.48
N ALA A 172 4.44 25.04 -9.29
CA ALA A 172 5.72 24.36 -9.08
C ALA A 172 5.77 22.94 -9.67
N PHE A 173 4.63 22.26 -9.89
CA PHE A 173 4.60 20.90 -10.44
C PHE A 173 5.10 20.85 -11.89
N SER A 174 4.89 21.90 -12.65
CA SER A 174 5.36 22.03 -14.03
C SER A 174 6.77 22.57 -14.15
N ALA A 175 7.33 23.18 -13.09
CA ALA A 175 8.59 23.92 -13.15
C ALA A 175 9.86 23.07 -12.93
N GLY A 176 9.75 21.78 -12.67
CA GLY A 176 10.92 20.89 -12.46
C GLY A 176 11.73 21.17 -11.19
N HIS A 177 11.22 22.00 -10.28
CA HIS A 177 11.87 22.36 -9.02
C HIS A 177 11.08 21.84 -7.83
N ALA A 178 11.44 20.68 -7.33
CA ALA A 178 11.10 20.34 -5.96
C ALA A 178 12.01 21.13 -5.02
N HIS A 179 11.52 22.20 -4.42
CA HIS A 179 12.24 22.94 -3.40
C HIS A 179 12.30 22.12 -2.12
N GLY A 180 13.41 21.41 -1.90
CA GLY A 180 13.75 20.91 -0.58
C GLY A 180 14.29 22.10 0.24
N HIS A 181 13.67 22.39 1.37
CA HIS A 181 14.31 23.21 2.40
C HIS A 181 15.49 22.39 2.95
N GLU A 182 16.70 22.70 2.47
CA GLU A 182 17.92 22.27 3.13
C GLU A 182 18.04 23.09 4.44
N HIS A 183 17.92 22.44 5.57
CA HIS A 183 18.35 22.99 6.84
C HIS A 183 19.89 23.04 6.82
N GLU A 184 20.43 24.20 6.44
CA GLU A 184 21.86 24.49 6.63
C GLU A 184 22.17 24.57 8.12
N HIS A 185 22.86 23.58 8.64
CA HIS A 185 23.63 23.69 9.85
C HIS A 185 25.13 23.55 9.52
N GLY A 186 25.87 24.61 9.78
CA GLY A 186 27.30 24.50 10.03
C GLY A 186 28.21 25.27 9.11
N GLN A 187 28.66 26.40 9.61
CA GLN A 187 29.79 27.21 9.14
C GLN A 187 31.08 26.38 9.07
N ALA A 188 31.83 26.52 8.00
CA ALA A 188 33.30 26.47 8.05
C ALA A 188 33.88 27.24 6.85
N GLU A 189 34.61 28.29 7.15
CA GLU A 189 35.42 29.05 6.22
C GLU A 189 36.58 28.22 5.68
N GLY A 190 36.90 28.38 4.39
CA GLY A 190 38.10 27.79 3.78
C GLY A 190 38.26 28.18 2.32
N GLN A 191 39.08 29.25 2.08
CA GLN A 191 39.55 29.63 0.74
C GLN A 191 40.39 28.51 0.10
N ALA A 192 40.22 28.29 -1.19
CA ALA A 192 41.34 28.07 -2.14
C ALA A 192 40.87 27.96 -3.59
N ASP A 193 41.60 28.64 -4.45
CA ASP A 193 41.49 28.74 -5.90
C ASP A 193 41.65 27.43 -6.64
N GLY A 194 40.94 27.27 -7.78
CA GLY A 194 41.19 26.16 -8.68
C GLY A 194 40.26 26.13 -9.90
N HIS A 195 40.74 26.64 -11.04
CA HIS A 195 40.10 26.55 -12.34
C HIS A 195 39.98 25.06 -12.79
N GLY A 196 38.75 24.59 -12.96
CA GLY A 196 38.48 23.29 -13.58
C GLY A 196 37.22 23.38 -14.45
N HIS A 197 37.40 23.38 -15.80
CA HIS A 197 36.31 23.23 -16.76
C HIS A 197 35.80 21.79 -16.68
N GLY A 198 34.76 21.55 -15.93
CA GLY A 198 34.00 20.32 -15.94
C GLY A 198 32.71 20.53 -16.73
N HIS A 199 32.56 19.85 -17.87
CA HIS A 199 31.27 19.74 -18.55
C HIS A 199 30.31 18.95 -17.65
N GLY A 200 29.59 19.64 -16.79
CA GLY A 200 28.46 19.09 -16.04
C GLY A 200 27.32 18.86 -17.02
N HIS A 201 27.00 17.60 -17.30
CA HIS A 201 25.72 17.26 -17.87
C HIS A 201 24.64 17.68 -16.87
N GLY A 202 24.06 18.86 -17.09
CA GLY A 202 22.92 19.33 -16.34
C GLY A 202 21.78 18.33 -16.50
N HIS A 203 21.51 17.55 -15.46
CA HIS A 203 20.24 16.85 -15.34
C HIS A 203 19.19 17.95 -15.12
N SER A 204 18.53 18.37 -16.20
CA SER A 204 17.31 19.14 -16.08
C SER A 204 16.34 18.30 -15.25
N GLY A 205 16.07 18.73 -14.00
CA GLY A 205 15.13 18.04 -13.11
C GLY A 205 13.79 17.91 -13.82
N ARG A 206 13.30 16.68 -13.94
CA ARG A 206 11.97 16.42 -14.49
C ARG A 206 10.93 16.99 -13.55
N GLY A 207 9.89 17.61 -14.10
CA GLY A 207 8.73 18.05 -13.35
C GLY A 207 7.86 16.84 -12.94
N LEU A 208 7.00 17.03 -11.96
CA LEU A 208 6.00 16.02 -11.56
C LEU A 208 5.04 15.67 -12.72
N ALA A 209 4.85 16.57 -13.67
CA ALA A 209 4.03 16.36 -14.86
C ALA A 209 4.54 15.23 -15.78
N ASP A 210 5.83 14.86 -15.66
CA ASP A 210 6.43 13.79 -16.47
C ASP A 210 6.44 12.43 -15.73
N VAL A 211 5.83 12.35 -14.55
CA VAL A 211 5.79 11.15 -13.71
C VAL A 211 4.41 10.52 -13.78
N GLU A 212 4.36 9.23 -14.05
CA GLU A 212 3.14 8.44 -13.96
C GLU A 212 2.86 8.09 -12.50
N PHE A 213 1.66 8.39 -12.02
CA PHE A 213 1.22 8.05 -10.67
C PHE A 213 0.14 6.98 -10.69
N VAL A 214 0.31 5.94 -9.88
CA VAL A 214 -0.68 4.89 -9.67
C VAL A 214 -0.95 4.76 -8.18
N VAL A 215 -2.21 4.79 -7.80
CA VAL A 215 -2.66 4.46 -6.44
C VAL A 215 -3.05 3.00 -6.41
N ALA A 216 -2.29 2.19 -5.70
CA ALA A 216 -2.59 0.78 -5.43
C ALA A 216 -3.47 0.70 -4.18
N SER A 217 -4.78 0.52 -4.36
CA SER A 217 -5.75 0.53 -3.24
C SER A 217 -7.03 -0.21 -3.60
N ASP A 218 -7.54 -1.02 -2.67
CA ASP A 218 -8.82 -1.72 -2.77
C ASP A 218 -9.97 -0.98 -2.08
N VAL A 219 -9.70 0.26 -1.61
CA VAL A 219 -10.69 1.14 -0.99
C VAL A 219 -11.47 1.88 -2.08
N ASP A 220 -12.79 1.81 -2.02
CA ASP A 220 -13.72 2.43 -2.98
C ASP A 220 -14.47 3.67 -2.44
N ASN A 221 -14.22 4.05 -1.19
CA ASN A 221 -14.90 5.18 -0.56
C ASN A 221 -14.68 6.49 -1.32
N PRO A 222 -15.74 7.31 -1.49
CA PRO A 222 -15.60 8.68 -1.99
C PRO A 222 -14.92 9.56 -0.94
N LEU A 223 -14.57 10.79 -1.31
CA LEU A 223 -13.96 11.75 -0.39
C LEU A 223 -14.91 12.16 0.74
N LEU A 224 -16.18 12.43 0.42
CA LEU A 224 -17.16 13.11 1.27
C LEU A 224 -18.41 12.27 1.54
N GLY A 225 -19.17 12.70 2.54
CA GLY A 225 -20.47 12.13 2.91
C GLY A 225 -20.35 10.96 3.90
N PRO A 226 -21.47 10.25 4.17
CA PRO A 226 -21.52 9.22 5.22
C PRO A 226 -20.61 8.02 4.97
N HIS A 227 -20.19 7.81 3.71
CA HIS A 227 -19.21 6.79 3.30
C HIS A 227 -17.86 7.41 2.94
N GLY A 228 -17.66 8.70 3.24
CA GLY A 228 -16.45 9.44 2.90
C GLY A 228 -15.30 9.23 3.87
N ALA A 229 -14.18 9.85 3.53
CA ALA A 229 -12.90 9.72 4.25
C ALA A 229 -13.02 10.04 5.75
N ALA A 230 -13.65 11.16 6.10
CA ALA A 230 -13.78 11.59 7.48
C ALA A 230 -14.71 10.66 8.27
N ALA A 231 -15.89 10.37 7.73
CA ALA A 231 -16.90 9.58 8.43
C ALA A 231 -16.45 8.13 8.71
N VAL A 232 -15.80 7.48 7.71
CA VAL A 232 -15.44 6.06 7.80
C VAL A 232 -14.11 5.83 8.49
N TYR A 233 -13.10 6.66 8.20
CA TYR A 233 -11.73 6.35 8.60
C TYR A 233 -11.18 7.20 9.75
N SER A 234 -11.72 8.41 10.02
CA SER A 234 -11.17 9.23 11.08
C SER A 234 -11.46 8.74 12.51
N PRO A 235 -12.58 8.02 12.81
CA PRO A 235 -12.81 7.45 14.13
C PRO A 235 -11.71 6.48 14.58
N GLN A 236 -11.23 5.59 13.72
CA GLN A 236 -10.11 4.68 14.05
C GLN A 236 -8.77 5.40 14.23
N LYS A 237 -8.67 6.68 13.80
CA LYS A 237 -7.54 7.59 14.01
C LYS A 237 -7.71 8.46 15.25
N GLY A 238 -8.76 8.20 16.06
CA GLY A 238 -9.05 8.88 17.31
C GLY A 238 -9.98 10.09 17.22
N ALA A 239 -10.63 10.33 16.07
CA ALA A 239 -11.58 11.43 15.92
C ALA A 239 -12.90 11.17 16.66
N GLY A 240 -13.33 12.11 17.48
CA GLY A 240 -14.69 12.16 17.99
C GLY A 240 -15.69 12.72 16.96
N PRO A 241 -17.00 12.69 17.26
CA PRO A 241 -18.01 13.18 16.31
C PRO A 241 -17.81 14.63 15.87
N GLU A 242 -17.36 15.50 16.77
CA GLU A 242 -17.04 16.90 16.46
C GLU A 242 -15.82 17.02 15.54
N ASP A 243 -14.78 16.21 15.76
CA ASP A 243 -13.62 16.17 14.92
C ASP A 243 -13.96 15.68 13.49
N VAL A 244 -14.84 14.67 13.39
CA VAL A 244 -15.35 14.18 12.10
C VAL A 244 -16.01 15.30 11.32
N ALA A 245 -16.86 16.11 11.97
CA ALA A 245 -17.52 17.25 11.32
C ALA A 245 -16.50 18.31 10.86
N VAL A 246 -15.47 18.58 11.67
CA VAL A 246 -14.38 19.51 11.32
C VAL A 246 -13.61 19.02 10.11
N LEU A 247 -13.26 17.74 10.09
CA LEU A 247 -12.51 17.11 8.98
C LEU A 247 -13.34 17.06 7.70
N GLU A 248 -14.62 16.69 7.80
CA GLU A 248 -15.54 16.67 6.66
C GLU A 248 -15.65 18.06 6.01
N ALA A 249 -15.84 19.11 6.84
CA ALA A 249 -15.87 20.49 6.35
C ALA A 249 -14.57 20.92 5.68
N GLY A 250 -13.42 20.49 6.21
CA GLY A 250 -12.09 20.73 5.60
C GLY A 250 -11.93 20.06 4.26
N LEU A 251 -12.30 18.79 4.16
CA LEU A 251 -12.24 18.02 2.91
C LEU A 251 -13.21 18.57 1.85
N ALA A 252 -14.42 18.97 2.27
CA ALA A 252 -15.38 19.63 1.38
C ALA A 252 -14.83 20.95 0.83
N ARG A 253 -14.15 21.75 1.66
CA ARG A 253 -13.51 22.98 1.24
C ARG A 253 -12.39 22.72 0.24
N LEU A 254 -11.53 21.72 0.49
CA LEU A 254 -10.47 21.32 -0.45
C LEU A 254 -11.06 20.91 -1.80
N ALA A 255 -12.11 20.08 -1.81
CA ALA A 255 -12.77 19.65 -3.03
C ALA A 255 -13.38 20.83 -3.80
N ALA A 256 -14.00 21.79 -3.11
CA ALA A 256 -14.57 22.97 -3.71
C ALA A 256 -13.51 23.88 -4.36
N VAL A 257 -12.38 24.12 -3.67
CA VAL A 257 -11.28 24.92 -4.19
C VAL A 257 -10.63 24.22 -5.40
N ALA A 258 -10.39 22.90 -5.31
CA ALA A 258 -9.86 22.12 -6.42
C ALA A 258 -10.78 22.16 -7.67
N ALA A 259 -12.09 22.08 -7.46
CA ALA A 259 -13.06 22.21 -8.55
C ALA A 259 -13.02 23.58 -9.22
N HIS A 260 -12.92 24.63 -8.42
CA HIS A 260 -12.94 26.00 -8.92
C HIS A 260 -11.65 26.38 -9.66
N THR A 261 -10.49 25.99 -9.13
CA THR A 261 -9.17 26.43 -9.64
C THR A 261 -8.56 25.48 -10.67
N HIS A 262 -8.88 24.18 -10.60
CA HIS A 262 -8.26 23.15 -11.44
C HIS A 262 -9.26 22.33 -12.25
N GLY A 263 -10.53 22.72 -12.27
CA GLY A 263 -11.58 22.03 -13.04
C GLY A 263 -11.92 20.62 -12.49
N ALA A 264 -11.39 20.27 -11.33
CA ALA A 264 -11.76 19.03 -10.64
C ALA A 264 -13.16 19.22 -10.07
N VAL A 265 -14.19 18.77 -10.78
CA VAL A 265 -15.59 18.94 -10.35
C VAL A 265 -15.77 18.30 -8.97
N GLY A 266 -16.09 19.13 -7.98
CA GLY A 266 -16.12 18.76 -6.57
C GLY A 266 -17.50 18.35 -6.04
N ALA A 267 -17.74 18.64 -4.77
CA ALA A 267 -18.98 18.35 -4.08
C ALA A 267 -20.08 19.38 -4.40
N VAL A 268 -21.32 18.92 -4.50
CA VAL A 268 -22.51 19.77 -4.59
C VAL A 268 -23.38 19.52 -3.37
N GLU A 269 -23.76 20.60 -2.68
CA GLU A 269 -24.75 20.55 -1.63
C GLU A 269 -26.15 20.67 -2.24
N HIS A 270 -27.02 19.71 -1.95
CA HIS A 270 -28.42 19.72 -2.30
C HIS A 270 -29.25 19.25 -1.10
N ASP A 271 -30.24 20.04 -0.68
CA ASP A 271 -31.09 19.77 0.49
C ASP A 271 -30.31 19.46 1.79
N GLY A 272 -29.20 20.16 2.05
CA GLY A 272 -28.35 19.93 3.23
C GLY A 272 -27.52 18.64 3.16
N VAL A 273 -27.50 17.93 2.03
CA VAL A 273 -26.70 16.74 1.81
C VAL A 273 -25.58 17.06 0.83
N VAL A 274 -24.35 16.96 1.31
CA VAL A 274 -23.15 17.08 0.46
C VAL A 274 -22.98 15.78 -0.32
N ARG A 275 -23.09 15.85 -1.64
CA ARG A 275 -22.81 14.72 -2.55
C ARG A 275 -21.49 14.92 -3.23
N ALA A 276 -20.63 13.91 -3.17
CA ALA A 276 -19.40 13.89 -3.92
C ALA A 276 -19.71 13.73 -5.42
N ILE A 277 -19.27 14.69 -6.24
CA ILE A 277 -19.42 14.68 -7.70
C ILE A 277 -18.02 14.87 -8.33
N GLY A 278 -17.80 14.30 -9.50
CA GLY A 278 -16.52 14.38 -10.19
C GLY A 278 -15.42 13.61 -9.47
N VAL A 279 -14.22 14.20 -9.34
CA VAL A 279 -13.05 13.54 -8.74
C VAL A 279 -13.30 13.16 -7.29
N ALA A 280 -13.97 14.00 -6.50
CA ALA A 280 -14.30 13.72 -5.10
C ALA A 280 -15.28 12.54 -4.93
N GLY A 281 -16.08 12.24 -5.94
CA GLY A 281 -17.01 11.10 -5.95
C GLY A 281 -16.42 9.81 -6.51
N ARG A 282 -15.21 9.84 -7.05
CA ARG A 282 -14.59 8.64 -7.62
C ARG A 282 -14.27 7.62 -6.52
N PRO A 283 -14.43 6.31 -6.82
CA PRO A 283 -13.93 5.25 -5.93
C PRO A 283 -12.47 5.48 -5.57
N GLY A 284 -12.14 5.35 -4.29
CA GLY A 284 -10.79 5.53 -3.77
C GLY A 284 -10.37 6.98 -3.47
N ALA A 285 -11.20 7.98 -3.83
CA ALA A 285 -10.89 9.38 -3.48
C ALA A 285 -10.79 9.59 -1.96
N GLY A 286 -11.54 8.83 -1.16
CA GLY A 286 -11.50 8.86 0.30
C GLY A 286 -10.34 8.08 0.92
N ALA A 287 -9.60 7.30 0.15
CA ALA A 287 -8.49 6.50 0.66
C ALA A 287 -7.47 7.34 1.42
N ALA A 288 -6.96 6.80 2.53
CA ALA A 288 -5.98 7.45 3.40
C ALA A 288 -6.37 8.87 3.87
N GLY A 289 -7.66 9.07 4.20
CA GLY A 289 -8.11 10.38 4.67
C GLY A 289 -8.12 11.46 3.58
N GLY A 290 -8.32 11.04 2.33
CA GLY A 290 -8.41 11.90 1.16
C GLY A 290 -7.09 12.06 0.38
N VAL A 291 -6.02 11.39 0.74
CA VAL A 291 -4.79 11.37 -0.08
C VAL A 291 -5.09 10.83 -1.48
N GLY A 292 -6.01 9.85 -1.60
CA GLY A 292 -6.51 9.37 -2.88
C GLY A 292 -7.10 10.49 -3.74
N PHE A 293 -7.86 11.41 -3.16
CA PHE A 293 -8.39 12.58 -3.87
C PHE A 293 -7.27 13.48 -4.39
N ALA A 294 -6.28 13.80 -3.54
CA ALA A 294 -5.15 14.63 -3.96
C ALA A 294 -4.38 13.99 -5.12
N ALA A 295 -4.13 12.70 -5.05
CA ALA A 295 -3.46 11.96 -6.11
C ALA A 295 -4.25 12.01 -7.43
N LEU A 296 -5.57 11.80 -7.37
CA LEU A 296 -6.45 11.86 -8.55
C LEU A 296 -6.55 13.27 -9.14
N ALA A 297 -6.75 14.29 -8.28
CA ALA A 297 -7.08 15.64 -8.73
C ALA A 297 -5.86 16.45 -9.19
N PHE A 298 -4.70 16.24 -8.57
CA PHE A 298 -3.53 17.09 -8.78
C PHE A 298 -2.32 16.35 -9.38
N LEU A 299 -2.22 15.03 -9.16
CA LEU A 299 -1.14 14.22 -9.75
C LEU A 299 -1.64 13.38 -10.93
N HIS A 300 -2.92 13.48 -11.28
CA HIS A 300 -3.56 12.72 -12.37
C HIS A 300 -3.36 11.20 -12.23
N ALA A 301 -3.30 10.71 -10.99
CA ALA A 301 -3.07 9.30 -10.70
C ALA A 301 -4.21 8.42 -11.21
N GLU A 302 -3.88 7.20 -11.60
CA GLU A 302 -4.85 6.13 -11.82
C GLU A 302 -5.01 5.31 -10.54
N ILE A 303 -6.23 4.93 -10.17
CA ILE A 303 -6.48 3.98 -9.09
C ILE A 303 -6.59 2.59 -9.71
N SER A 304 -5.83 1.66 -9.14
CA SER A 304 -5.83 0.26 -9.53
C SER A 304 -6.01 -0.62 -8.28
N PRO A 305 -6.72 -1.76 -8.38
CA PRO A 305 -6.78 -2.72 -7.29
C PRO A 305 -5.37 -3.08 -6.81
N GLY A 306 -5.15 -2.96 -5.49
CA GLY A 306 -3.81 -3.02 -4.93
C GLY A 306 -3.10 -4.31 -5.22
N ILE A 307 -3.76 -5.44 -4.92
CA ILE A 307 -3.14 -6.75 -5.15
C ILE A 307 -2.92 -7.04 -6.63
N GLU A 308 -3.87 -6.73 -7.51
CA GLU A 308 -3.74 -7.00 -8.95
C GLU A 308 -2.57 -6.22 -9.55
N TYR A 309 -2.45 -4.95 -9.17
CA TYR A 309 -1.36 -4.10 -9.63
C TYR A 309 0.00 -4.61 -9.17
N LEU A 310 0.11 -4.98 -7.90
CA LEU A 310 1.37 -5.51 -7.34
C LEU A 310 1.74 -6.86 -7.93
N LEU A 311 0.80 -7.76 -8.18
CA LEU A 311 1.05 -9.01 -8.89
C LEU A 311 1.60 -8.76 -10.30
N GLY A 312 1.04 -7.79 -11.03
CA GLY A 312 1.56 -7.36 -12.33
C GLY A 312 2.98 -6.80 -12.25
N LEU A 313 3.23 -5.92 -11.26
CA LEU A 313 4.55 -5.32 -11.02
C LEU A 313 5.62 -6.37 -10.69
N LEU A 314 5.23 -7.45 -10.00
CA LEU A 314 6.08 -8.56 -9.61
C LEU A 314 6.15 -9.67 -10.69
N GLU A 315 5.57 -9.47 -11.86
CA GLU A 315 5.52 -10.45 -12.96
C GLU A 315 4.99 -11.82 -12.50
N PHE A 316 3.99 -11.82 -11.60
CA PHE A 316 3.47 -13.04 -10.96
C PHE A 316 3.02 -14.09 -11.96
N ASP A 317 2.34 -13.69 -13.04
CA ASP A 317 1.87 -14.59 -14.09
C ASP A 317 3.01 -15.43 -14.69
N ARG A 318 4.19 -14.81 -14.93
CA ARG A 318 5.38 -15.48 -15.43
C ARG A 318 5.92 -16.53 -14.45
N HIS A 319 5.80 -16.24 -13.16
CA HIS A 319 6.31 -17.11 -12.09
C HIS A 319 5.37 -18.27 -11.78
N VAL A 320 4.08 -18.09 -11.99
CA VAL A 320 3.06 -19.15 -11.82
C VAL A 320 3.05 -20.11 -12.99
N GLU A 321 3.50 -19.70 -14.17
CA GLU A 321 3.60 -20.59 -15.34
C GLU A 321 4.48 -21.80 -15.02
N GLY A 322 3.89 -23.00 -15.14
CA GLY A 322 4.58 -24.26 -14.81
C GLY A 322 4.66 -24.60 -13.32
N ALA A 323 4.04 -23.83 -12.44
CA ALA A 323 3.94 -24.19 -11.02
C ALA A 323 2.98 -25.37 -10.80
N ARG A 324 3.29 -26.18 -9.78
CA ARG A 324 2.44 -27.31 -9.35
C ARG A 324 1.33 -26.86 -8.42
N LEU A 325 1.64 -25.86 -7.58
CA LEU A 325 0.79 -25.36 -6.51
C LEU A 325 1.17 -23.90 -6.23
N VAL A 326 0.19 -23.09 -5.88
CA VAL A 326 0.40 -21.78 -5.26
C VAL A 326 -0.03 -21.88 -3.80
N ILE A 327 0.81 -21.41 -2.89
CA ILE A 327 0.51 -21.26 -1.47
C ILE A 327 0.42 -19.78 -1.18
N THR A 328 -0.77 -19.29 -0.88
CA THR A 328 -1.01 -17.91 -0.43
C THR A 328 -1.31 -17.89 1.06
N GLY A 329 -1.60 -16.73 1.64
CA GLY A 329 -2.01 -16.67 3.04
C GLY A 329 -2.03 -15.25 3.61
N GLU A 330 -2.65 -15.13 4.76
CA GLU A 330 -2.69 -13.92 5.59
C GLU A 330 -2.94 -14.27 7.06
N GLY A 331 -2.81 -13.30 7.98
CA GLY A 331 -2.97 -13.56 9.43
C GLY A 331 -4.36 -14.03 9.84
N ALA A 332 -5.42 -13.59 9.18
CA ALA A 332 -6.79 -14.04 9.43
C ALA A 332 -7.58 -14.11 8.14
N LEU A 333 -8.08 -15.31 7.80
CA LEU A 333 -9.00 -15.51 6.69
C LEU A 333 -10.45 -15.35 7.19
N ASP A 334 -11.07 -14.22 6.83
CA ASP A 334 -12.41 -13.82 7.21
C ASP A 334 -13.22 -13.26 6.02
N GLU A 335 -14.45 -12.79 6.25
CA GLU A 335 -15.28 -12.20 5.20
C GLU A 335 -14.62 -11.01 4.50
N GLN A 336 -13.72 -10.28 5.16
CA GLN A 336 -12.99 -9.18 4.52
C GLN A 336 -11.95 -9.71 3.54
N SER A 337 -11.38 -10.89 3.79
CA SER A 337 -10.47 -11.57 2.87
C SER A 337 -11.14 -11.87 1.54
N LEU A 338 -12.46 -12.12 1.55
CA LEU A 338 -13.28 -12.38 0.35
C LEU A 338 -13.64 -11.09 -0.44
N ARG A 339 -13.17 -9.92 -0.02
CA ARG A 339 -13.47 -8.63 -0.66
C ARG A 339 -12.26 -8.02 -1.39
N GLY A 340 -11.47 -8.85 -2.08
CA GLY A 340 -10.37 -8.35 -2.94
C GLY A 340 -8.99 -8.26 -2.25
N LYS A 341 -8.81 -8.83 -1.04
CA LYS A 341 -7.50 -8.86 -0.39
C LYS A 341 -6.51 -9.82 -1.07
N ALA A 342 -5.25 -9.75 -0.63
CA ALA A 342 -4.14 -10.46 -1.23
C ALA A 342 -4.38 -11.95 -1.55
N PRO A 343 -4.94 -12.79 -0.67
CA PRO A 343 -5.17 -14.21 -0.99
C PRO A 343 -6.09 -14.43 -2.17
N LEU A 344 -7.15 -13.61 -2.33
CA LEU A 344 -8.06 -13.72 -3.46
C LEU A 344 -7.42 -13.29 -4.78
N GLY A 345 -6.70 -12.18 -4.76
CA GLY A 345 -5.98 -11.70 -5.95
C GLY A 345 -4.99 -12.74 -6.45
N VAL A 346 -4.24 -13.38 -5.53
CA VAL A 346 -3.33 -14.47 -5.84
C VAL A 346 -4.08 -15.67 -6.41
N ALA A 347 -5.22 -16.06 -5.82
CA ALA A 347 -6.03 -17.18 -6.30
C ALA A 347 -6.58 -16.90 -7.70
N ALA A 348 -7.10 -15.70 -7.96
CA ALA A 348 -7.61 -15.30 -9.27
C ALA A 348 -6.50 -15.28 -10.33
N ALA A 349 -5.30 -14.80 -9.99
CA ALA A 349 -4.17 -14.82 -10.90
C ALA A 349 -3.71 -16.27 -11.21
N ALA A 350 -3.59 -17.13 -10.21
CA ALA A 350 -3.20 -18.52 -10.40
C ALA A 350 -4.23 -19.33 -11.23
N ALA A 351 -5.52 -19.01 -11.08
CA ALA A 351 -6.59 -19.65 -11.83
C ALA A 351 -6.48 -19.43 -13.35
N LYS A 352 -5.96 -18.28 -13.80
CA LYS A 352 -5.70 -18.00 -15.22
C LYS A 352 -4.75 -19.02 -15.84
N HIS A 353 -3.86 -19.58 -15.03
CA HIS A 353 -2.86 -20.58 -15.44
C HIS A 353 -3.28 -22.03 -15.08
N GLY A 354 -4.47 -22.22 -14.51
CA GLY A 354 -4.96 -23.54 -14.09
C GLY A 354 -4.10 -24.18 -13.00
N VAL A 355 -3.48 -23.36 -12.13
CA VAL A 355 -2.67 -23.82 -11.01
C VAL A 355 -3.54 -23.82 -9.73
N PRO A 356 -3.60 -24.95 -9.00
CA PRO A 356 -4.36 -25.01 -7.75
C PRO A 356 -3.74 -24.10 -6.68
N VAL A 357 -4.62 -23.58 -5.80
CA VAL A 357 -4.22 -22.66 -4.72
C VAL A 357 -4.67 -23.24 -3.38
N VAL A 358 -3.77 -23.21 -2.40
CA VAL A 358 -4.08 -23.42 -0.99
C VAL A 358 -3.66 -22.20 -0.17
N ALA A 359 -4.25 -22.00 1.00
CA ALA A 359 -3.91 -20.88 1.86
C ALA A 359 -3.35 -21.34 3.21
N VAL A 360 -2.41 -20.59 3.76
CA VAL A 360 -1.99 -20.66 5.17
C VAL A 360 -2.50 -19.43 5.91
N CYS A 361 -2.98 -19.59 7.14
CA CYS A 361 -3.45 -18.45 7.93
C CYS A 361 -3.21 -18.66 9.42
N GLY A 362 -3.22 -17.56 10.19
CA GLY A 362 -3.19 -17.65 11.65
C GLY A 362 -4.48 -18.27 12.17
N ARG A 363 -5.62 -17.77 11.71
CA ARG A 363 -6.96 -18.29 12.00
C ARG A 363 -7.88 -18.14 10.80
N ARG A 364 -8.96 -18.91 10.75
CA ARG A 364 -10.01 -18.75 9.76
C ARG A 364 -11.40 -18.68 10.41
N SER A 365 -12.31 -17.91 9.80
CA SER A 365 -13.72 -17.84 10.16
C SER A 365 -14.66 -18.06 8.95
N ILE A 366 -14.11 -18.34 7.78
CA ILE A 366 -14.83 -18.65 6.54
C ILE A 366 -14.90 -20.16 6.32
N SER A 367 -15.97 -20.61 5.69
CA SER A 367 -16.22 -22.02 5.38
C SER A 367 -15.39 -22.54 4.21
N ASP A 368 -15.26 -23.86 4.09
CA ASP A 368 -14.59 -24.49 2.97
C ASP A 368 -15.33 -24.26 1.62
N GLU A 369 -16.64 -24.00 1.65
CA GLU A 369 -17.43 -23.67 0.46
C GLU A 369 -17.10 -22.26 -0.04
N GLU A 370 -17.04 -21.30 0.85
CA GLU A 370 -16.63 -19.91 0.55
C GLU A 370 -15.20 -19.87 0.01
N LEU A 371 -14.26 -20.62 0.61
CA LEU A 371 -12.88 -20.74 0.12
C LEU A 371 -12.84 -21.27 -1.31
N ARG A 372 -13.55 -22.39 -1.58
CA ARG A 372 -13.59 -22.97 -2.93
C ARG A 372 -14.24 -22.05 -3.94
N SER A 373 -15.28 -21.32 -3.55
CA SER A 373 -15.91 -20.31 -4.39
C SER A 373 -14.95 -19.16 -4.73
N ALA A 374 -14.01 -18.87 -3.84
CA ALA A 374 -12.94 -17.89 -4.01
C ALA A 374 -11.72 -18.42 -4.78
N GLY A 375 -11.74 -19.67 -5.25
CA GLY A 375 -10.63 -20.27 -5.98
C GLY A 375 -9.53 -20.87 -5.10
N ILE A 376 -9.73 -20.95 -3.78
CA ILE A 376 -8.79 -21.56 -2.82
C ILE A 376 -9.31 -22.95 -2.46
N SER A 377 -8.57 -24.00 -2.82
CA SER A 377 -9.01 -25.38 -2.65
C SER A 377 -9.08 -25.81 -1.18
N GLN A 378 -8.17 -25.29 -0.35
CA GLN A 378 -8.07 -25.62 1.07
C GLN A 378 -7.31 -24.51 1.83
N ALA A 379 -7.62 -24.33 3.11
CA ALA A 379 -6.86 -23.47 4.01
C ALA A 379 -6.38 -24.25 5.23
N TYR A 380 -5.17 -23.94 5.67
CA TYR A 380 -4.48 -24.53 6.83
C TYR A 380 -4.26 -23.41 7.85
N ALA A 381 -4.89 -23.50 9.02
CA ALA A 381 -4.78 -22.50 10.05
C ALA A 381 -3.79 -22.91 11.17
N LEU A 382 -3.04 -21.95 11.70
CA LEU A 382 -2.20 -22.20 12.88
C LEU A 382 -3.03 -22.71 14.06
N THR A 383 -4.26 -22.17 14.19
CA THR A 383 -5.22 -22.58 15.21
C THR A 383 -5.70 -24.05 15.07
N ASP A 384 -5.47 -24.72 13.95
CA ASP A 384 -5.74 -26.14 13.78
C ASP A 384 -4.67 -27.00 14.49
N LEU A 385 -3.46 -26.45 14.70
CA LEU A 385 -2.34 -27.11 15.40
C LEU A 385 -2.19 -26.67 16.85
N GLU A 386 -2.49 -25.42 17.15
CA GLU A 386 -2.41 -24.79 18.49
C GLU A 386 -3.65 -23.89 18.67
N PRO A 387 -4.64 -24.33 19.48
CA PRO A 387 -5.88 -23.54 19.65
C PRO A 387 -5.69 -22.19 20.32
N ASP A 388 -4.58 -21.98 21.03
CA ASP A 388 -4.28 -20.73 21.71
C ASP A 388 -3.74 -19.69 20.71
N VAL A 389 -4.55 -18.67 20.44
CA VAL A 389 -4.20 -17.60 19.49
C VAL A 389 -2.97 -16.80 19.93
N GLU A 390 -2.78 -16.57 21.25
CA GLU A 390 -1.63 -15.81 21.74
C GLU A 390 -0.32 -16.58 21.49
N LYS A 391 -0.34 -17.91 21.66
CA LYS A 391 0.79 -18.76 21.30
C LYS A 391 1.03 -18.79 19.80
N CYS A 392 -0.04 -18.87 18.98
CA CYS A 392 0.09 -18.78 17.54
C CYS A 392 0.75 -17.46 17.11
N MET A 393 0.45 -16.34 17.78
CA MET A 393 1.05 -15.05 17.49
C MET A 393 2.50 -14.94 18.01
N ALA A 394 2.80 -15.55 19.13
CA ALA A 394 4.15 -15.51 19.74
C ALA A 394 5.17 -16.37 18.96
N GLU A 395 4.75 -17.55 18.49
CA GLU A 395 5.63 -18.52 17.84
C GLU A 395 5.04 -19.04 16.50
N PRO A 396 4.69 -18.15 15.53
CA PRO A 396 4.06 -18.57 14.29
C PRO A 396 4.97 -19.37 13.36
N GLY A 397 6.29 -19.14 13.41
CA GLY A 397 7.26 -19.76 12.50
C GLY A 397 7.25 -21.29 12.53
N PRO A 398 7.49 -21.95 13.69
CA PRO A 398 7.44 -23.41 13.80
C PRO A 398 6.08 -24.01 13.42
N LEU A 399 4.99 -23.32 13.71
CA LEU A 399 3.66 -23.76 13.34
C LEU A 399 3.44 -23.71 11.81
N LEU A 400 3.91 -22.63 11.15
CA LEU A 400 3.88 -22.52 9.68
C LEU A 400 4.70 -23.63 9.01
N GLU A 401 5.87 -23.96 9.52
CA GLU A 401 6.69 -25.05 9.01
C GLU A 401 5.95 -26.40 9.11
N ARG A 402 5.24 -26.64 10.21
CA ARG A 402 4.42 -27.83 10.39
C ARG A 402 3.21 -27.85 9.41
N LEU A 403 2.52 -26.73 9.22
CA LEU A 403 1.45 -26.62 8.21
C LEU A 403 1.98 -26.88 6.81
N ALA A 404 3.14 -26.33 6.47
CA ALA A 404 3.76 -26.53 5.16
C ALA A 404 4.12 -28.01 4.92
N ALA A 405 4.60 -28.72 5.96
CA ALA A 405 4.83 -30.16 5.87
C ALA A 405 3.53 -30.96 5.62
N LEU A 406 2.40 -30.56 6.22
CA LEU A 406 1.09 -31.13 5.90
C LEU A 406 0.69 -30.85 4.46
N ILE A 407 0.85 -29.62 3.97
CA ILE A 407 0.59 -29.23 2.58
C ILE A 407 1.45 -30.09 1.63
N ALA A 408 2.71 -30.31 1.94
CA ALA A 408 3.58 -31.18 1.14
C ALA A 408 3.06 -32.61 1.05
N SER A 409 2.61 -33.16 2.19
CA SER A 409 2.00 -34.49 2.24
C SER A 409 0.73 -34.59 1.43
N ASP A 410 -0.17 -33.60 1.55
CA ASP A 410 -1.50 -33.64 0.95
C ASP A 410 -1.50 -33.35 -0.56
N HIS A 411 -0.62 -32.46 -1.02
CA HIS A 411 -0.66 -31.93 -2.39
C HIS A 411 0.58 -32.23 -3.24
N LEU A 412 1.72 -32.57 -2.65
CA LEU A 412 3.01 -32.66 -3.36
C LEU A 412 3.62 -34.07 -3.36
N SER A 413 3.10 -35.00 -2.56
CA SER A 413 3.56 -36.39 -2.58
C SER A 413 3.43 -36.97 -4.00
N PRO A 414 4.41 -37.76 -4.50
CA PRO A 414 4.23 -38.46 -5.74
C PRO A 414 2.98 -39.35 -5.61
N PHE A 415 2.09 -39.34 -6.61
CA PHE A 415 0.98 -40.27 -6.67
C PHE A 415 1.54 -41.68 -6.43
N ALA A 416 1.27 -42.28 -5.28
CA ALA A 416 1.41 -43.69 -5.07
C ALA A 416 0.47 -44.33 -6.10
N GLY A 417 1.05 -44.97 -7.12
CA GLY A 417 0.33 -45.52 -8.26
C GLY A 417 -0.91 -46.29 -7.78
N ARG A 418 -2.04 -46.05 -8.40
CA ARG A 418 -3.15 -47.01 -8.33
C ARG A 418 -2.57 -48.32 -8.81
N HIS A 419 -2.38 -49.24 -7.88
CA HIS A 419 -2.29 -50.64 -8.24
C HIS A 419 -3.60 -50.99 -8.90
N ASP A 420 -3.59 -51.12 -10.23
CA ASP A 420 -4.59 -51.87 -10.96
C ASP A 420 -4.50 -53.32 -10.48
N ASP A 421 -5.38 -53.69 -9.56
CA ASP A 421 -5.69 -55.06 -9.30
C ASP A 421 -6.46 -55.65 -10.50
N ALA A 422 -5.74 -55.84 -11.60
CA ALA A 422 -6.17 -56.65 -12.71
C ALA A 422 -5.54 -58.03 -12.52
N ASN A 423 -6.09 -58.82 -11.62
CA ASN A 423 -5.84 -60.24 -11.61
C ASN A 423 -7.18 -60.98 -11.58
N GLY A 424 -7.82 -61.03 -12.74
CA GLY A 424 -8.92 -61.94 -13.05
C GLY A 424 -8.38 -63.27 -13.48
N GLY A 425 -8.31 -64.20 -12.56
CA GLY A 425 -7.93 -65.54 -12.88
C GLY A 425 -8.92 -66.25 -13.87
N SER A 426 -8.37 -66.89 -14.84
CA SER A 426 -8.98 -67.89 -15.65
C SER A 426 -8.93 -69.23 -14.94
N ALA A 427 -10.03 -69.90 -14.84
CA ALA A 427 -10.15 -71.31 -14.96
C ALA A 427 -11.60 -71.69 -15.37
#